data_e47754844a04ddc37ccd7bc6808fe48f
#
_entry.id   e47754844a04ddc37ccd7bc6808fe48f
#
_cell.length_a   1.000
_cell.length_b   1.000
_cell.length_c   1.000
_cell.angle_alpha   90.00
_cell.angle_beta   90.00
_cell.angle_gamma   90.00
#
_symmetry.space_group_name_H-M   'P 1'
#
loop_
_entity.id
_entity.type
_entity.pdbx_description
1 polymer ?
#
loop_
_entity_poly.entity_id
_entity_poly.type
_entity_poly.pdbx_seq_one_letter_code
_entity_poly.pdbx_strand_id
1 'polypeptide(L)'
;MKQYRHNKIGFNIIYQKTDYDEPTIRDMIIIIPYFNPCNSVNILNNLKTVKKSLDDANIPYYIGEILFDKQESINIERESNLFTYKTDSYMFYKENIINMLLDKIPDEYTKVCVMDADIMFQNKEWYDVISSLLDKLTICHPFRESVWLDKKQQCIDVKKSIIEMQGDDLDGNRGHPGFIWAFNKEWLSTNKLFELCVIGGGDTLLASSFLNLSHSKVWLNESYRDYLKKFKHPENVGNAELTVFHLYHGGIINRQYDLRNQFMMNLLSFYNFTDISQLLEKNEHGLLEWKEEYKHKCNEVLLTFFKNRKDDK
;
A
#
# COMPACT_ATOMS: atom_id res chain seq x y z
N MET A 1 -27.02 -8.77 7.84
CA MET A 1 -26.06 -9.16 6.80
C MET A 1 -26.72 -8.96 5.44
N LYS A 2 -26.26 -7.99 4.63
CA LYS A 2 -26.70 -7.87 3.23
C LYS A 2 -25.63 -8.56 2.37
N GLN A 3 -25.98 -9.66 1.77
CA GLN A 3 -25.13 -10.39 0.85
C GLN A 3 -25.51 -9.94 -0.57
N TYR A 4 -24.61 -9.25 -1.26
CA TYR A 4 -24.79 -8.92 -2.66
C TYR A 4 -23.97 -9.88 -3.50
N ARG A 5 -24.65 -10.69 -4.31
CA ARG A 5 -24.03 -11.52 -5.34
C ARG A 5 -23.88 -10.67 -6.60
N HIS A 6 -22.65 -10.40 -7.00
CA HIS A 6 -22.38 -9.79 -8.30
C HIS A 6 -21.95 -10.88 -9.28
N ASN A 7 -22.81 -11.18 -10.25
CA ASN A 7 -22.57 -12.21 -11.27
C ASN A 7 -21.39 -11.91 -12.22
N LYS A 8 -20.77 -10.74 -12.13
CA LYS A 8 -19.67 -10.32 -13.01
C LYS A 8 -18.26 -10.58 -12.46
N ILE A 9 -18.10 -10.75 -11.17
CA ILE A 9 -16.77 -10.73 -10.53
C ILE A 9 -16.36 -12.12 -10.00
N GLY A 10 -17.27 -13.08 -9.92
CA GLY A 10 -16.96 -14.47 -9.57
C GLY A 10 -16.64 -14.74 -8.08
N PHE A 11 -16.71 -13.74 -7.20
CA PHE A 11 -16.57 -13.88 -5.76
C PHE A 11 -17.69 -13.16 -4.99
N ASN A 12 -17.84 -13.48 -3.69
CA ASN A 12 -18.86 -12.86 -2.85
C ASN A 12 -18.30 -11.60 -2.18
N ILE A 13 -18.97 -10.45 -2.34
CA ILE A 13 -18.70 -9.24 -1.55
C ILE A 13 -19.59 -9.28 -0.31
N ILE A 14 -18.99 -9.20 0.87
CA ILE A 14 -19.69 -9.27 2.14
C ILE A 14 -19.57 -7.93 2.84
N TYR A 15 -20.72 -7.30 3.12
CA TYR A 15 -20.82 -6.10 3.95
C TYR A 15 -21.34 -6.49 5.32
N GLN A 16 -20.63 -6.12 6.37
CA GLN A 16 -21.04 -6.46 7.73
C GLN A 16 -21.07 -5.22 8.62
N LYS A 17 -22.23 -5.00 9.26
CA LYS A 17 -22.35 -4.18 10.46
C LYS A 17 -22.12 -5.11 11.65
N THR A 18 -21.17 -4.78 12.50
CA THR A 18 -20.79 -5.64 13.62
C THR A 18 -21.04 -4.95 14.93
N ASP A 19 -21.77 -5.65 15.82
CA ASP A 19 -21.81 -5.35 17.23
C ASP A 19 -20.75 -6.25 17.90
N TYR A 20 -19.80 -5.69 18.63
CA TYR A 20 -18.69 -6.40 19.26
C TYR A 20 -18.86 -6.38 20.78
N ASP A 21 -18.85 -7.56 21.39
CA ASP A 21 -18.96 -7.75 22.84
C ASP A 21 -17.82 -8.59 23.47
N GLU A 22 -16.82 -9.07 22.70
CA GLU A 22 -15.75 -9.91 23.24
C GLU A 22 -14.37 -9.29 23.04
N PRO A 23 -13.43 -9.48 24.01
CA PRO A 23 -12.06 -8.99 23.87
C PRO A 23 -11.36 -9.68 22.72
N THR A 24 -10.83 -8.92 21.80
CA THR A 24 -10.21 -9.43 20.58
C THR A 24 -8.83 -9.97 20.85
N ILE A 25 -8.55 -11.15 20.32
CA ILE A 25 -7.20 -11.70 20.26
C ILE A 25 -6.37 -10.81 19.34
N ARG A 26 -5.15 -10.44 19.75
CA ARG A 26 -4.21 -9.64 18.96
C ARG A 26 -3.51 -10.53 17.92
N ASP A 27 -4.27 -11.10 16.98
CA ASP A 27 -3.83 -12.04 15.95
C ASP A 27 -3.54 -11.39 14.58
N MET A 28 -3.72 -10.07 14.48
CA MET A 28 -3.40 -9.29 13.29
C MET A 28 -2.20 -8.37 13.55
N ILE A 29 -1.22 -8.36 12.65
CA ILE A 29 -0.09 -7.42 12.67
C ILE A 29 -0.22 -6.38 11.58
N ILE A 30 0.17 -5.13 11.89
CA ILE A 30 0.17 -4.04 10.93
C ILE A 30 1.56 -3.93 10.29
N ILE A 31 1.66 -3.83 8.98
CA ILE A 31 2.89 -3.48 8.26
C ILE A 31 2.77 -2.07 7.71
N ILE A 32 3.73 -1.22 8.07
CA ILE A 32 3.84 0.16 7.59
C ILE A 32 5.10 0.28 6.74
N PRO A 33 5.00 0.32 5.41
CA PRO A 33 6.12 0.66 4.55
C PRO A 33 6.41 2.15 4.66
N TYR A 34 7.67 2.49 4.94
CA TYR A 34 8.10 3.88 5.08
C TYR A 34 9.34 4.18 4.24
N PHE A 35 9.23 5.16 3.40
CA PHE A 35 10.34 5.73 2.64
C PHE A 35 10.07 7.20 2.34
N ASN A 36 11.11 8.02 2.44
CA ASN A 36 11.00 9.47 2.35
C ASN A 36 12.15 10.05 1.50
N PRO A 37 12.15 9.80 0.18
CA PRO A 37 13.29 10.11 -0.69
C PRO A 37 13.64 11.60 -0.76
N CYS A 38 12.71 12.49 -0.39
CA CYS A 38 12.90 13.95 -0.41
C CYS A 38 13.02 14.57 0.99
N ASN A 39 13.13 13.78 2.06
CA ASN A 39 13.19 14.27 3.44
C ASN A 39 12.00 15.18 3.82
N SER A 40 10.79 14.86 3.33
CA SER A 40 9.59 15.61 3.67
C SER A 40 9.29 15.55 5.17
N VAL A 41 9.08 16.71 5.77
CA VAL A 41 8.72 16.84 7.19
C VAL A 41 7.29 16.34 7.43
N ASN A 42 6.38 16.57 6.48
CA ASN A 42 5.01 16.10 6.60
C ASN A 42 4.93 14.57 6.61
N ILE A 43 5.64 13.88 5.70
CA ILE A 43 5.68 12.41 5.65
C ILE A 43 6.21 11.85 6.96
N LEU A 44 7.29 12.42 7.51
CA LEU A 44 7.85 12.00 8.79
C LEU A 44 6.87 12.23 9.96
N ASN A 45 6.22 13.38 10.01
CA ASN A 45 5.27 13.71 11.08
C ASN A 45 4.01 12.82 11.01
N ASN A 46 3.55 12.48 9.81
CA ASN A 46 2.43 11.56 9.62
C ASN A 46 2.79 10.18 10.19
N LEU A 47 3.96 9.62 9.82
CA LEU A 47 4.42 8.36 10.40
C LEU A 47 4.46 8.39 11.93
N LYS A 48 5.02 9.47 12.53
CA LYS A 48 5.05 9.62 14.00
C LYS A 48 3.65 9.65 14.61
N THR A 49 2.70 10.29 13.95
CA THR A 49 1.30 10.36 14.39
C THR A 49 0.62 8.99 14.34
N VAL A 50 0.79 8.28 13.22
CA VAL A 50 0.25 6.91 13.05
C VAL A 50 0.89 5.97 14.07
N LYS A 51 2.23 5.95 14.18
CA LYS A 51 2.96 5.14 15.16
C LYS A 51 2.44 5.37 16.57
N LYS A 52 2.35 6.65 16.98
CA LYS A 52 1.84 6.98 18.32
C LYS A 52 0.44 6.42 18.56
N SER A 53 -0.45 6.46 17.58
CA SER A 53 -1.80 5.93 17.74
C SER A 53 -1.82 4.40 17.90
N LEU A 54 -0.91 3.68 17.24
CA LEU A 54 -0.75 2.25 17.40
C LEU A 54 -0.17 1.88 18.76
N ASP A 55 0.84 2.62 19.23
CA ASP A 55 1.44 2.46 20.56
C ASP A 55 0.41 2.70 21.67
N ASP A 56 -0.32 3.81 21.62
CA ASP A 56 -1.36 4.17 22.59
C ASP A 56 -2.46 3.10 22.69
N ALA A 57 -2.71 2.36 21.59
CA ALA A 57 -3.70 1.28 21.52
C ALA A 57 -3.12 -0.14 21.72
N ASN A 58 -1.81 -0.27 21.98
CA ASN A 58 -1.09 -1.56 22.06
C ASN A 58 -1.33 -2.45 20.83
N ILE A 59 -1.41 -1.87 19.63
CA ILE A 59 -1.59 -2.62 18.38
C ILE A 59 -0.21 -3.08 17.88
N PRO A 60 -0.01 -4.38 17.58
CA PRO A 60 1.26 -4.86 17.05
C PRO A 60 1.50 -4.37 15.63
N TYR A 61 2.72 -3.89 15.35
CA TYR A 61 3.09 -3.41 14.02
C TYR A 61 4.58 -3.63 13.71
N TYR A 62 4.89 -3.68 12.42
CA TYR A 62 6.23 -3.57 11.87
C TYR A 62 6.33 -2.34 10.97
N ILE A 63 7.44 -1.62 11.06
CA ILE A 63 7.80 -0.55 10.13
C ILE A 63 8.95 -1.06 9.28
N GLY A 64 8.78 -1.04 7.96
CA GLY A 64 9.86 -1.26 7.00
C GLY A 64 10.37 0.07 6.48
N GLU A 65 11.56 0.46 6.91
CA GLU A 65 12.18 1.74 6.56
C GLU A 65 13.19 1.60 5.44
N ILE A 66 13.09 2.43 4.40
CA ILE A 66 14.12 2.58 3.39
C ILE A 66 14.88 3.88 3.60
N LEU A 67 16.20 3.76 3.71
CA LEU A 67 17.13 4.88 3.77
C LEU A 67 17.84 5.05 2.44
N PHE A 68 17.73 6.23 1.86
CA PHE A 68 18.41 6.58 0.62
C PHE A 68 19.74 7.28 0.92
N ASP A 69 20.80 6.85 0.25
CA ASP A 69 22.13 7.45 0.34
C ASP A 69 22.63 7.63 1.79
N LYS A 70 22.71 8.89 2.24
CA LYS A 70 23.21 9.30 3.56
C LYS A 70 22.11 9.57 4.58
N GLN A 71 20.86 9.19 4.30
CA GLN A 71 19.78 9.38 5.28
C GLN A 71 20.08 8.60 6.56
N GLU A 72 19.70 9.19 7.68
CA GLU A 72 19.72 8.53 8.98
C GLU A 72 18.35 7.90 9.25
N SER A 73 18.36 6.78 9.98
CA SER A 73 17.12 6.14 10.41
C SER A 73 16.29 7.09 11.26
N ILE A 74 14.98 6.96 11.15
CA ILE A 74 14.03 7.64 12.05
C ILE A 74 14.29 7.34 13.53
N ASN A 75 15.17 6.40 13.81
CA ASN A 75 15.72 5.93 15.08
C ASN A 75 15.00 6.47 16.30
N ILE A 76 13.80 6.00 16.49
CA ILE A 76 13.05 6.18 17.71
C ILE A 76 13.44 4.97 18.53
N GLU A 77 14.44 5.12 19.43
CA GLU A 77 14.92 4.10 20.34
C GLU A 77 14.76 2.66 19.80
N ARG A 78 15.80 1.92 19.58
CA ARG A 78 15.87 0.59 18.92
C ARG A 78 14.65 -0.29 19.23
N GLU A 79 13.57 -0.09 18.49
CA GLU A 79 12.39 -0.91 18.62
C GLU A 79 12.56 -2.17 17.77
N SER A 80 12.27 -3.32 18.37
CA SER A 80 12.35 -4.63 17.72
C SER A 80 11.44 -4.77 16.49
N ASN A 81 10.57 -3.80 16.27
CA ASN A 81 9.59 -3.75 15.18
C ASN A 81 10.00 -2.80 14.01
N LEU A 82 11.20 -2.20 14.06
CA LEU A 82 11.75 -1.38 12.97
C LEU A 82 12.79 -2.16 12.17
N PHE A 83 12.52 -2.35 10.90
CA PHE A 83 13.40 -3.01 9.93
C PHE A 83 13.90 -1.99 8.93
N THR A 84 15.19 -1.68 8.98
CA THR A 84 15.80 -0.64 8.15
C THR A 84 16.66 -1.25 7.05
N TYR A 85 16.46 -0.79 5.82
CA TYR A 85 17.21 -1.18 4.63
C TYR A 85 17.82 0.05 3.99
N LYS A 86 19.06 -0.06 3.50
CA LYS A 86 19.78 1.04 2.82
C LYS A 86 19.86 0.75 1.34
N THR A 87 19.72 1.81 0.53
CA THR A 87 19.86 1.72 -0.92
C THR A 87 20.24 3.08 -1.51
N ASP A 88 20.84 3.04 -2.69
CA ASP A 88 21.05 4.21 -3.57
C ASP A 88 20.10 4.21 -4.77
N SER A 89 19.16 3.25 -4.84
CA SER A 89 18.16 3.13 -5.90
C SER A 89 16.86 3.82 -5.50
N TYR A 90 16.53 4.92 -6.17
CA TYR A 90 15.30 5.67 -5.87
C TYR A 90 14.10 5.06 -6.58
N MET A 91 13.13 4.56 -5.82
CA MET A 91 11.85 4.03 -6.32
C MET A 91 10.78 3.98 -5.22
N PHE A 92 9.53 3.64 -5.59
CA PHE A 92 8.50 3.27 -4.64
C PHE A 92 8.74 1.84 -4.15
N TYR A 93 8.88 1.66 -2.85
CA TYR A 93 9.23 0.37 -2.23
C TYR A 93 8.07 -0.31 -1.51
N LYS A 94 6.84 0.23 -1.57
CA LYS A 94 5.71 -0.21 -0.74
C LYS A 94 5.54 -1.73 -0.78
N GLU A 95 5.30 -2.28 -1.95
CA GLU A 95 4.99 -3.70 -2.12
C GLU A 95 6.20 -4.59 -1.84
N ASN A 96 7.40 -4.14 -2.20
CA ASN A 96 8.64 -4.89 -1.96
C ASN A 96 8.94 -5.00 -0.47
N ILE A 97 8.85 -3.89 0.29
CA ILE A 97 9.02 -3.89 1.76
C ILE A 97 8.00 -4.83 2.42
N ILE A 98 6.73 -4.74 2.02
CA ILE A 98 5.68 -5.60 2.56
C ILE A 98 6.05 -7.07 2.34
N ASN A 99 6.43 -7.45 1.13
CA ASN A 99 6.83 -8.82 0.79
C ASN A 99 8.04 -9.30 1.62
N MET A 100 9.01 -8.43 1.86
CA MET A 100 10.19 -8.74 2.68
C MET A 100 9.84 -8.92 4.16
N LEU A 101 8.89 -8.16 4.68
CA LEU A 101 8.47 -8.24 6.09
C LEU A 101 7.54 -9.41 6.36
N LEU A 102 6.80 -9.92 5.37
CA LEU A 102 5.92 -11.08 5.55
C LEU A 102 6.66 -12.30 6.12
N ASP A 103 7.90 -12.53 5.66
CA ASP A 103 8.71 -13.67 6.10
C ASP A 103 9.28 -13.51 7.53
N LYS A 104 9.08 -12.33 8.14
CA LYS A 104 9.50 -12.00 9.51
C LYS A 104 8.36 -12.03 10.53
N ILE A 105 7.12 -12.21 10.05
CA ILE A 105 5.93 -12.20 10.91
C ILE A 105 5.85 -13.52 11.70
N PRO A 106 5.82 -13.49 13.04
CA PRO A 106 5.63 -14.66 13.88
C PRO A 106 4.34 -15.44 13.55
N ASP A 107 4.35 -16.73 13.89
CA ASP A 107 3.24 -17.64 13.54
C ASP A 107 1.95 -17.38 14.31
N GLU A 108 2.03 -16.73 15.48
CA GLU A 108 0.87 -16.30 16.23
C GLU A 108 -0.03 -15.30 15.51
N TYR A 109 0.53 -14.55 14.52
CA TYR A 109 -0.28 -13.69 13.69
C TYR A 109 -0.80 -14.46 12.47
N THR A 110 -2.10 -14.56 12.37
CA THR A 110 -2.80 -15.22 11.26
C THR A 110 -3.33 -14.21 10.22
N LYS A 111 -3.29 -12.92 10.55
CA LYS A 111 -3.81 -11.80 9.78
C LYS A 111 -2.76 -10.70 9.62
N VAL A 112 -2.75 -10.04 8.48
CA VAL A 112 -1.83 -8.94 8.16
C VAL A 112 -2.62 -7.77 7.62
N CYS A 113 -2.37 -6.57 8.18
CA CYS A 113 -2.89 -5.33 7.65
C CYS A 113 -1.75 -4.46 7.15
N VAL A 114 -1.72 -4.13 5.87
CA VAL A 114 -0.75 -3.21 5.28
C VAL A 114 -1.35 -1.81 5.26
N MET A 115 -0.67 -0.82 5.82
CA MET A 115 -1.21 0.52 6.04
C MET A 115 -0.18 1.59 5.65
N ASP A 116 -0.62 2.58 4.88
CA ASP A 116 0.21 3.74 4.57
C ASP A 116 0.49 4.58 5.83
N ALA A 117 1.65 5.21 5.89
CA ALA A 117 2.16 5.93 7.06
C ALA A 117 1.42 7.27 7.35
N ASP A 118 0.31 7.51 6.68
CA ASP A 118 -0.48 8.75 6.76
C ASP A 118 -1.98 8.49 6.96
N ILE A 119 -2.34 7.28 7.40
CA ILE A 119 -3.74 6.87 7.60
C ILE A 119 -4.07 6.77 9.09
N MET A 120 -5.19 7.41 9.47
CA MET A 120 -5.75 7.34 10.81
C MET A 120 -7.21 6.88 10.76
N PHE A 121 -7.61 6.03 11.69
CA PHE A 121 -9.02 5.63 11.80
C PHE A 121 -9.82 6.58 12.70
N GLN A 122 -11.06 6.83 12.31
CA GLN A 122 -12.01 7.57 13.14
C GLN A 122 -12.44 6.75 14.35
N ASN A 123 -12.73 5.46 14.16
CA ASN A 123 -13.15 4.54 15.22
C ASN A 123 -11.92 3.94 15.93
N LYS A 124 -11.92 3.99 17.26
CA LYS A 124 -10.83 3.42 18.08
C LYS A 124 -10.82 1.89 18.09
N GLU A 125 -11.94 1.24 17.82
CA GLU A 125 -12.09 -0.22 17.80
C GLU A 125 -11.80 -0.82 16.41
N TRP A 126 -11.23 -0.02 15.50
CA TRP A 126 -10.99 -0.41 14.11
C TRP A 126 -10.21 -1.72 13.96
N TYR A 127 -9.24 -1.96 14.85
CA TYR A 127 -8.42 -3.18 14.82
C TYR A 127 -9.29 -4.42 15.00
N ASP A 128 -10.14 -4.40 16.01
CA ASP A 128 -11.01 -5.51 16.37
C ASP A 128 -12.07 -5.76 15.28
N VAL A 129 -12.60 -4.68 14.71
CA VAL A 129 -13.52 -4.73 13.56
C VAL A 129 -12.87 -5.45 12.38
N ILE A 130 -11.66 -5.06 11.99
CA ILE A 130 -10.97 -5.62 10.83
C ILE A 130 -10.54 -7.07 11.11
N SER A 131 -9.99 -7.35 12.30
CA SER A 131 -9.60 -8.71 12.65
C SER A 131 -10.79 -9.67 12.58
N SER A 132 -11.94 -9.31 13.15
CA SER A 132 -13.16 -10.14 13.09
C SER A 132 -13.73 -10.30 11.67
N LEU A 133 -13.56 -9.27 10.81
CA LEU A 133 -13.95 -9.41 9.40
C LEU A 133 -13.09 -10.45 8.67
N LEU A 134 -11.80 -10.51 8.97
CA LEU A 134 -10.87 -11.47 8.37
C LEU A 134 -11.09 -12.91 8.82
N ASP A 135 -11.90 -13.18 9.84
CA ASP A 135 -12.38 -14.53 10.15
C ASP A 135 -13.31 -15.09 9.05
N LYS A 136 -13.85 -14.22 8.20
CA LYS A 136 -14.80 -14.55 7.12
C LYS A 136 -14.35 -14.10 5.74
N LEU A 137 -13.37 -13.20 5.68
CA LEU A 137 -12.86 -12.64 4.45
C LEU A 137 -11.41 -13.07 4.25
N THR A 138 -11.06 -13.37 3.01
CA THR A 138 -9.65 -13.54 2.60
C THR A 138 -8.96 -12.18 2.52
N ILE A 139 -9.68 -11.16 2.00
CA ILE A 139 -9.20 -9.79 1.85
C ILE A 139 -10.27 -8.82 2.34
N CYS A 140 -9.86 -7.84 3.14
CA CYS A 140 -10.68 -6.72 3.57
C CYS A 140 -10.05 -5.40 3.14
N HIS A 141 -10.87 -4.50 2.54
CA HIS A 141 -10.50 -3.09 2.42
C HIS A 141 -11.00 -2.38 3.68
N PRO A 142 -10.12 -1.96 4.60
CA PRO A 142 -10.48 -1.59 5.97
C PRO A 142 -11.29 -0.32 6.13
N PHE A 143 -11.87 0.22 5.09
CA PHE A 143 -12.74 1.40 5.18
C PHE A 143 -13.87 1.35 4.15
N ARG A 144 -14.93 2.09 4.44
CA ARG A 144 -15.98 2.46 3.50
C ARG A 144 -15.70 3.80 2.86
N GLU A 145 -15.26 4.78 3.68
CA GLU A 145 -14.99 6.15 3.25
C GLU A 145 -13.64 6.63 3.76
N SER A 146 -12.94 7.39 2.93
CA SER A 146 -11.71 8.08 3.28
C SER A 146 -11.88 9.59 3.17
N VAL A 147 -11.56 10.31 4.24
CA VAL A 147 -11.62 11.76 4.33
C VAL A 147 -10.23 12.32 4.13
N TRP A 148 -10.05 13.10 3.08
CA TRP A 148 -8.76 13.73 2.76
C TRP A 148 -8.65 15.07 3.48
N LEU A 149 -7.56 15.28 4.19
CA LEU A 149 -7.34 16.47 5.01
C LEU A 149 -6.35 17.43 4.35
N ASP A 150 -6.58 18.73 4.56
CA ASP A 150 -5.60 19.78 4.25
C ASP A 150 -4.62 20.01 5.43
N LYS A 151 -3.70 20.99 5.27
CA LYS A 151 -2.74 21.40 6.32
C LYS A 151 -3.40 21.83 7.63
N LYS A 152 -4.65 22.28 7.60
CA LYS A 152 -5.42 22.71 8.77
C LYS A 152 -6.29 21.60 9.33
N GLN A 153 -6.11 20.37 8.85
CA GLN A 153 -6.92 19.21 9.18
C GLN A 153 -8.42 19.38 8.81
N GLN A 154 -8.69 20.16 7.78
CA GLN A 154 -10.03 20.34 7.25
C GLN A 154 -10.25 19.36 6.08
N CYS A 155 -11.47 18.82 5.99
CA CYS A 155 -11.84 17.93 4.89
C CYS A 155 -11.83 18.70 3.57
N ILE A 156 -11.11 18.18 2.57
CA ILE A 156 -11.06 18.72 1.21
C ILE A 156 -11.66 17.77 0.17
N ASP A 157 -11.73 16.48 0.49
CA ASP A 157 -12.33 15.48 -0.39
C ASP A 157 -12.79 14.26 0.42
N VAL A 158 -13.76 13.51 -0.10
CA VAL A 158 -14.21 12.23 0.47
C VAL A 158 -14.32 11.21 -0.66
N LYS A 159 -13.61 10.09 -0.51
CA LYS A 159 -13.65 9.00 -1.48
C LYS A 159 -14.10 7.71 -0.83
N LYS A 160 -14.82 6.91 -1.60
CA LYS A 160 -15.25 5.58 -1.17
C LYS A 160 -14.18 4.53 -1.38
N SER A 161 -14.23 3.45 -0.61
CA SER A 161 -13.47 2.23 -0.90
C SER A 161 -13.76 1.75 -2.32
N ILE A 162 -12.74 1.25 -3.01
CA ILE A 162 -12.92 0.64 -4.34
C ILE A 162 -13.83 -0.60 -4.27
N ILE A 163 -13.87 -1.28 -3.13
CA ILE A 163 -14.76 -2.42 -2.89
C ILE A 163 -16.21 -1.94 -2.73
N GLU A 164 -16.45 -0.86 -2.00
CA GLU A 164 -17.77 -0.22 -1.90
C GLU A 164 -18.29 0.23 -3.28
N MET A 165 -17.38 0.69 -4.13
CA MET A 165 -17.66 1.07 -5.52
C MET A 165 -17.75 -0.12 -6.49
N GLN A 166 -17.54 -1.35 -6.01
CA GLN A 166 -17.55 -2.58 -6.82
C GLN A 166 -16.60 -2.55 -8.02
N GLY A 167 -15.49 -1.84 -7.86
CA GLY A 167 -14.50 -1.63 -8.92
C GLY A 167 -14.84 -0.52 -9.92
N ASP A 168 -15.99 0.14 -9.78
CA ASP A 168 -16.42 1.21 -10.68
C ASP A 168 -15.65 2.50 -10.42
N ASP A 169 -14.51 2.72 -10.84
CA ASP A 169 -13.69 3.94 -10.66
C ASP A 169 -12.30 3.68 -10.08
N LEU A 170 -11.61 2.71 -10.67
CA LEU A 170 -10.20 2.43 -10.35
C LEU A 170 -9.27 3.64 -10.56
N ASP A 171 -9.67 4.60 -11.39
CA ASP A 171 -8.89 5.82 -11.65
C ASP A 171 -8.94 6.83 -10.48
N GLY A 172 -9.77 6.55 -9.46
CA GLY A 172 -9.70 7.21 -8.16
C GLY A 172 -10.38 8.58 -8.08
N ASN A 173 -11.33 8.88 -8.98
CA ASN A 173 -12.12 10.13 -8.87
C ASN A 173 -13.08 10.09 -7.67
N ARG A 174 -13.83 9.00 -7.51
CA ARG A 174 -14.79 8.77 -6.41
C ARG A 174 -14.44 7.58 -5.54
N GLY A 175 -13.84 6.54 -6.13
CA GLY A 175 -13.31 5.35 -5.48
C GLY A 175 -11.82 5.51 -5.19
N HIS A 176 -11.30 4.84 -4.17
CA HIS A 176 -9.88 4.80 -3.85
C HIS A 176 -9.41 3.37 -3.63
N PRO A 177 -8.43 2.87 -4.41
CA PRO A 177 -7.93 1.50 -4.28
C PRO A 177 -6.80 1.34 -3.24
N GLY A 178 -6.31 2.42 -2.66
CA GLY A 178 -5.11 2.44 -1.80
C GLY A 178 -5.39 2.68 -0.32
N PHE A 179 -4.37 3.13 0.37
CA PHE A 179 -4.28 3.48 1.78
C PHE A 179 -4.02 2.30 2.71
N ILE A 180 -4.90 1.29 2.69
CA ILE A 180 -4.86 0.21 3.66
C ILE A 180 -5.55 -1.02 3.08
N TRP A 181 -4.93 -2.19 3.29
CA TRP A 181 -5.50 -3.48 2.94
C TRP A 181 -5.22 -4.48 4.05
N ALA A 182 -6.19 -5.32 4.36
CA ALA A 182 -6.02 -6.39 5.34
C ALA A 182 -6.30 -7.75 4.71
N PHE A 183 -5.52 -8.76 5.13
CA PHE A 183 -5.44 -10.06 4.47
C PHE A 183 -5.39 -11.20 5.49
N ASN A 184 -5.90 -12.36 5.09
CA ASN A 184 -5.43 -13.61 5.66
C ASN A 184 -3.93 -13.75 5.36
N LYS A 185 -3.10 -14.06 6.39
CA LYS A 185 -1.63 -14.14 6.26
C LYS A 185 -1.21 -15.22 5.27
N GLU A 186 -1.84 -16.39 5.31
CA GLU A 186 -1.51 -17.52 4.43
C GLU A 186 -1.75 -17.16 2.96
N TRP A 187 -2.89 -16.52 2.68
CA TRP A 187 -3.21 -16.06 1.34
C TRP A 187 -2.19 -15.04 0.83
N LEU A 188 -1.86 -14.02 1.65
CA LEU A 188 -0.90 -12.98 1.28
C LEU A 188 0.51 -13.55 1.11
N SER A 189 0.94 -14.46 1.98
CA SER A 189 2.25 -15.13 1.89
C SER A 189 2.39 -15.98 0.63
N THR A 190 1.29 -16.61 0.18
CA THR A 190 1.25 -17.41 -1.04
C THR A 190 1.32 -16.55 -2.31
N ASN A 191 0.54 -15.47 -2.37
CA ASN A 191 0.44 -14.62 -3.57
C ASN A 191 1.55 -13.58 -3.63
N LYS A 192 1.99 -13.05 -2.48
CA LYS A 192 2.79 -11.83 -2.36
C LYS A 192 2.09 -10.65 -3.05
N LEU A 193 2.57 -9.45 -2.86
CA LEU A 193 2.14 -8.29 -3.64
C LEU A 193 3.01 -8.15 -4.88
N PHE A 194 2.45 -7.62 -5.96
CA PHE A 194 3.21 -7.31 -7.17
C PHE A 194 4.12 -6.11 -6.92
N GLU A 195 5.43 -6.34 -6.83
CA GLU A 195 6.40 -5.37 -6.29
C GLU A 195 7.06 -4.45 -7.32
N LEU A 196 6.78 -4.63 -8.63
CA LEU A 196 7.43 -3.83 -9.68
C LEU A 196 6.76 -2.48 -9.94
N CYS A 197 5.89 -2.01 -9.05
CA CYS A 197 5.24 -0.70 -9.12
C CYS A 197 6.18 0.43 -8.64
N VAL A 198 7.38 0.49 -9.21
CA VAL A 198 8.50 1.36 -8.78
C VAL A 198 8.23 2.87 -8.80
N ILE A 199 7.10 3.30 -9.35
CA ILE A 199 6.61 4.70 -9.31
C ILE A 199 5.25 4.81 -8.59
N GLY A 200 4.82 3.75 -7.93
CA GLY A 200 3.56 3.63 -7.22
C GLY A 200 2.40 3.15 -8.10
N GLY A 201 1.23 2.97 -7.48
CA GLY A 201 0.02 2.45 -8.09
C GLY A 201 -0.12 0.93 -7.99
N GLY A 202 0.59 0.28 -7.08
CA GLY A 202 0.43 -1.14 -6.77
C GLY A 202 -0.95 -1.48 -6.22
N ASP A 203 -1.54 -0.58 -5.42
CA ASP A 203 -2.92 -0.74 -4.93
C ASP A 203 -3.95 -0.89 -6.07
N THR A 204 -3.77 -0.13 -7.16
CA THR A 204 -4.62 -0.26 -8.36
C THR A 204 -4.46 -1.63 -9.00
N LEU A 205 -3.21 -2.14 -9.11
CA LEU A 205 -2.95 -3.47 -9.67
C LEU A 205 -3.46 -4.57 -8.75
N LEU A 206 -3.31 -4.42 -7.44
CA LEU A 206 -3.87 -5.35 -6.46
C LEU A 206 -5.40 -5.45 -6.61
N ALA A 207 -6.09 -4.32 -6.60
CA ALA A 207 -7.54 -4.28 -6.82
C ALA A 207 -7.93 -4.89 -8.18
N SER A 208 -7.19 -4.56 -9.25
CA SER A 208 -7.44 -5.12 -10.58
C SER A 208 -7.29 -6.64 -10.62
N SER A 209 -6.30 -7.20 -9.89
CA SER A 209 -6.04 -8.65 -9.92
C SER A 209 -7.19 -9.48 -9.38
N PHE A 210 -7.85 -9.08 -8.29
CA PHE A 210 -8.96 -9.86 -7.74
C PHE A 210 -10.35 -9.37 -8.21
N LEU A 211 -10.49 -8.12 -8.64
CA LEU A 211 -11.73 -7.62 -9.25
C LEU A 211 -11.85 -7.97 -10.75
N ASN A 212 -10.80 -8.58 -11.30
CA ASN A 212 -10.72 -8.93 -12.73
C ASN A 212 -10.96 -7.73 -13.66
N LEU A 213 -10.32 -6.59 -13.33
CA LEU A 213 -10.44 -5.34 -14.06
C LEU A 213 -9.15 -5.07 -14.87
N SER A 214 -9.32 -4.34 -15.97
CA SER A 214 -8.16 -3.88 -16.75
C SER A 214 -7.45 -2.72 -16.07
N HIS A 215 -6.16 -2.55 -16.35
CA HIS A 215 -5.36 -1.42 -15.88
C HIS A 215 -4.60 -0.76 -17.04
N SER A 216 -4.17 0.49 -16.84
CA SER A 216 -3.49 1.29 -17.86
C SER A 216 -1.95 1.24 -17.83
N LYS A 217 -1.36 0.40 -16.97
CA LYS A 217 0.09 0.34 -16.76
C LYS A 217 0.79 -0.56 -17.80
N VAL A 218 0.83 -0.11 -19.04
CA VAL A 218 1.40 -0.87 -20.17
C VAL A 218 2.88 -1.24 -20.02
N TRP A 219 3.64 -0.50 -19.22
CA TRP A 219 5.05 -0.75 -18.91
C TRP A 219 5.28 -1.94 -17.96
N LEU A 220 4.20 -2.56 -17.47
CA LEU A 220 4.20 -3.75 -16.61
C LEU A 220 3.57 -4.98 -17.29
N ASN A 221 3.22 -4.90 -18.57
CA ASN A 221 2.34 -5.90 -19.21
C ASN A 221 2.88 -7.33 -19.16
N GLU A 222 4.16 -7.55 -19.34
CA GLU A 222 4.74 -8.91 -19.35
C GLU A 222 4.90 -9.43 -17.92
N SER A 223 5.58 -8.70 -17.06
CA SER A 223 5.83 -9.08 -15.66
C SER A 223 4.52 -9.25 -14.87
N TYR A 224 3.53 -8.38 -15.10
CA TYR A 224 2.24 -8.49 -14.42
C TYR A 224 1.40 -9.67 -14.93
N ARG A 225 1.45 -9.98 -16.23
CA ARG A 225 0.82 -11.21 -16.76
C ARG A 225 1.42 -12.47 -16.15
N ASP A 226 2.74 -12.50 -15.95
CA ASP A 226 3.42 -13.64 -15.31
C ASP A 226 3.07 -13.76 -13.82
N TYR A 227 2.88 -12.65 -13.14
CA TYR A 227 2.34 -12.63 -11.78
C TYR A 227 0.91 -13.22 -11.77
N LEU A 228 0.02 -12.75 -12.64
CA LEU A 228 -1.36 -13.21 -12.70
C LEU A 228 -1.52 -14.70 -13.02
N LYS A 229 -0.59 -15.31 -13.77
CA LYS A 229 -0.60 -16.78 -14.03
C LYS A 229 -0.47 -17.61 -12.74
N LYS A 230 0.14 -17.05 -11.70
CA LYS A 230 0.38 -17.70 -10.40
C LYS A 230 -0.59 -17.21 -9.32
N PHE A 231 -1.34 -16.15 -9.62
CA PHE A 231 -2.23 -15.49 -8.66
C PHE A 231 -3.39 -16.40 -8.28
N LYS A 232 -3.54 -16.67 -6.99
CA LYS A 232 -4.68 -17.41 -6.44
C LYS A 232 -5.76 -16.41 -6.04
N HIS A 233 -6.88 -16.43 -6.75
CA HIS A 233 -8.00 -15.54 -6.43
C HIS A 233 -8.50 -15.76 -4.99
N PRO A 234 -8.85 -14.67 -4.28
CA PRO A 234 -9.42 -14.77 -2.94
C PRO A 234 -10.83 -15.38 -3.01
N GLU A 235 -11.20 -16.15 -1.98
CA GLU A 235 -12.57 -16.71 -1.89
C GLU A 235 -13.60 -15.62 -1.60
N ASN A 236 -13.26 -14.73 -0.68
CA ASN A 236 -14.14 -13.65 -0.25
C ASN A 236 -13.38 -12.34 -0.10
N VAL A 237 -13.96 -11.26 -0.61
CA VAL A 237 -13.46 -9.90 -0.48
C VAL A 237 -14.57 -8.99 0.06
N GLY A 238 -14.22 -8.06 0.92
CA GLY A 238 -15.19 -7.12 1.46
C GLY A 238 -14.53 -5.82 1.93
N ASN A 239 -15.32 -4.92 2.48
CA ASN A 239 -14.83 -3.72 3.16
C ASN A 239 -15.47 -3.54 4.53
N ALA A 240 -14.76 -2.82 5.40
CA ALA A 240 -15.27 -2.44 6.71
C ALA A 240 -16.14 -1.18 6.61
N GLU A 241 -17.18 -1.08 7.45
CA GLU A 241 -18.02 0.12 7.63
C GLU A 241 -17.30 1.17 8.51
N LEU A 242 -16.05 1.49 8.15
CA LEU A 242 -15.18 2.40 8.87
C LEU A 242 -14.85 3.63 8.02
N THR A 243 -14.49 4.73 8.70
CA THR A 243 -13.96 5.94 8.08
C THR A 243 -12.48 6.09 8.44
N VAL A 244 -11.66 6.41 7.43
CA VAL A 244 -10.25 6.74 7.61
C VAL A 244 -9.99 8.19 7.25
N PHE A 245 -9.01 8.80 7.91
CA PHE A 245 -8.47 10.12 7.57
C PHE A 245 -7.13 9.94 6.88
N HIS A 246 -6.99 10.55 5.71
CA HIS A 246 -5.73 10.67 5.02
C HIS A 246 -5.08 12.00 5.42
N LEU A 247 -3.98 11.91 6.15
CA LEU A 247 -3.23 13.05 6.66
C LEU A 247 -2.54 13.79 5.52
N TYR A 248 -2.43 15.12 5.67
CA TYR A 248 -1.83 15.96 4.63
C TYR A 248 -0.33 15.69 4.45
N HIS A 249 0.07 15.50 3.21
CA HIS A 249 1.46 15.52 2.76
C HIS A 249 1.56 16.03 1.32
N GLY A 250 1.24 17.31 1.12
CA GLY A 250 1.24 17.96 -0.18
C GLY A 250 -0.10 17.94 -0.90
N GLY A 251 -0.27 18.90 -1.82
CA GLY A 251 -1.50 19.06 -2.60
C GLY A 251 -1.70 17.90 -3.60
N ILE A 252 -2.92 17.44 -3.79
CA ILE A 252 -3.28 16.35 -4.72
C ILE A 252 -2.77 16.60 -6.13
N ILE A 253 -2.86 17.84 -6.62
CA ILE A 253 -2.41 18.23 -7.94
C ILE A 253 -0.90 17.98 -8.18
N ASN A 254 -0.10 17.99 -7.13
CA ASN A 254 1.34 17.77 -7.21
C ASN A 254 1.72 16.27 -7.24
N ARG A 255 0.78 15.36 -6.99
CA ARG A 255 1.05 13.91 -6.93
C ARG A 255 1.29 13.28 -8.30
N GLN A 256 0.98 14.00 -9.39
CA GLN A 256 1.29 13.63 -10.77
C GLN A 256 0.81 12.23 -11.16
N TYR A 257 -0.37 11.84 -10.67
CA TYR A 257 -0.92 10.49 -10.93
C TYR A 257 -1.03 10.20 -12.43
N ASP A 258 -1.45 11.20 -13.22
CA ASP A 258 -1.63 11.07 -14.67
C ASP A 258 -0.29 10.96 -15.43
N LEU A 259 0.80 11.48 -14.86
CA LEU A 259 2.12 11.49 -15.50
C LEU A 259 2.95 10.24 -15.21
N ARG A 260 2.57 9.40 -14.24
CA ARG A 260 3.33 8.19 -13.86
C ARG A 260 3.62 7.28 -15.05
N ASN A 261 2.61 6.99 -15.84
CA ASN A 261 2.76 6.13 -17.03
C ASN A 261 3.73 6.75 -18.04
N GLN A 262 3.65 8.06 -18.27
CA GLN A 262 4.54 8.76 -19.19
C GLN A 262 6.00 8.72 -18.73
N PHE A 263 6.28 8.93 -17.45
CA PHE A 263 7.64 8.81 -16.90
C PHE A 263 8.23 7.42 -17.18
N MET A 264 7.47 6.36 -16.91
CA MET A 264 7.95 4.99 -17.12
C MET A 264 8.09 4.63 -18.60
N MET A 265 7.13 5.02 -19.44
CA MET A 265 7.21 4.77 -20.88
C MET A 265 8.41 5.48 -21.50
N ASN A 266 8.70 6.71 -21.11
CA ASN A 266 9.87 7.44 -21.58
C ASN A 266 11.17 6.77 -21.16
N LEU A 267 11.25 6.26 -19.91
CA LEU A 267 12.41 5.55 -19.39
C LEU A 267 12.65 4.24 -20.16
N LEU A 268 11.62 3.41 -20.36
CA LEU A 268 11.72 2.17 -21.11
C LEU A 268 12.09 2.42 -22.57
N SER A 269 11.46 3.42 -23.21
CA SER A 269 11.76 3.79 -24.60
C SER A 269 13.21 4.22 -24.77
N PHE A 270 13.78 4.95 -23.80
CA PHE A 270 15.18 5.37 -23.83
C PHE A 270 16.16 4.18 -23.93
N TYR A 271 15.80 3.05 -23.28
CA TYR A 271 16.61 1.80 -23.31
C TYR A 271 16.14 0.78 -24.33
N ASN A 272 15.11 1.06 -25.12
CA ASN A 272 14.44 0.07 -26.00
C ASN A 272 13.91 -1.15 -25.26
N PHE A 273 13.42 -0.99 -24.03
CA PHE A 273 12.80 -2.02 -23.22
C PHE A 273 11.27 -1.94 -23.28
N THR A 274 10.61 -3.07 -23.01
CA THR A 274 9.17 -3.22 -23.06
C THR A 274 8.53 -3.47 -21.69
N ASP A 275 9.36 -3.80 -20.68
CA ASP A 275 8.91 -4.09 -19.33
C ASP A 275 9.96 -3.63 -18.31
N ILE A 276 9.46 -3.13 -17.16
CA ILE A 276 10.32 -2.55 -16.11
C ILE A 276 11.25 -3.58 -15.47
N SER A 277 10.86 -4.86 -15.44
CA SER A 277 11.68 -5.94 -14.90
C SER A 277 13.08 -6.05 -15.55
N GLN A 278 13.20 -5.56 -16.80
CA GLN A 278 14.46 -5.54 -17.51
C GLN A 278 15.49 -4.59 -16.90
N LEU A 279 15.04 -3.56 -16.16
CA LEU A 279 15.89 -2.58 -15.48
C LEU A 279 16.21 -2.94 -14.02
N LEU A 280 15.56 -3.97 -13.47
CA LEU A 280 15.57 -4.26 -12.04
C LEU A 280 16.29 -5.57 -11.71
N GLU A 281 16.86 -5.61 -10.52
CA GLU A 281 17.37 -6.80 -9.86
C GLU A 281 17.06 -6.76 -8.36
N LYS A 282 17.26 -7.87 -7.64
CA LYS A 282 17.18 -7.91 -6.19
C LYS A 282 18.56 -8.08 -5.60
N ASN A 283 18.86 -7.32 -4.56
CA ASN A 283 20.08 -7.53 -3.78
C ASN A 283 19.96 -8.77 -2.88
N GLU A 284 21.01 -9.08 -2.13
CA GLU A 284 21.10 -10.23 -1.22
C GLU A 284 20.03 -10.26 -0.11
N HIS A 285 19.41 -9.12 0.19
CA HIS A 285 18.33 -8.99 1.18
C HIS A 285 16.94 -9.06 0.56
N GLY A 286 16.83 -9.16 -0.76
CA GLY A 286 15.57 -9.18 -1.50
C GLY A 286 15.01 -7.78 -1.82
N LEU A 287 15.75 -6.70 -1.50
CA LEU A 287 15.38 -5.35 -1.86
C LEU A 287 15.58 -5.12 -3.36
N LEU A 288 14.59 -4.50 -4.02
CA LEU A 288 14.71 -4.12 -5.43
C LEU A 288 15.74 -3.01 -5.61
N GLU A 289 16.56 -3.16 -6.65
CA GLU A 289 17.53 -2.15 -7.06
C GLU A 289 17.52 -2.00 -8.59
N TRP A 290 17.92 -0.82 -9.06
CA TRP A 290 18.23 -0.66 -10.45
C TRP A 290 19.51 -1.42 -10.76
N LYS A 291 19.54 -2.16 -11.87
CA LYS A 291 20.81 -2.71 -12.38
C LYS A 291 21.82 -1.58 -12.59
N GLU A 292 23.07 -1.83 -12.27
CA GLU A 292 24.10 -0.79 -12.18
C GLU A 292 24.22 0.06 -13.43
N GLU A 293 24.12 -0.57 -14.62
CA GLU A 293 24.23 0.11 -15.91
C GLU A 293 23.08 1.09 -16.19
N TYR A 294 21.94 0.95 -15.51
CA TYR A 294 20.74 1.82 -15.69
C TYR A 294 20.48 2.75 -14.51
N LYS A 295 21.11 2.51 -13.36
CA LYS A 295 20.86 3.16 -12.08
C LYS A 295 20.88 4.68 -12.17
N HIS A 296 21.90 5.25 -12.79
CA HIS A 296 22.06 6.70 -12.88
C HIS A 296 20.83 7.37 -13.54
N LYS A 297 20.41 6.87 -14.70
CA LYS A 297 19.27 7.45 -15.44
C LYS A 297 17.95 7.19 -14.76
N CYS A 298 17.75 6.01 -14.21
CA CYS A 298 16.56 5.64 -13.46
C CYS A 298 16.40 6.53 -12.21
N ASN A 299 17.47 6.74 -11.45
CA ASN A 299 17.48 7.64 -10.30
C ASN A 299 17.17 9.09 -10.68
N GLU A 300 17.73 9.60 -11.77
CA GLU A 300 17.42 10.94 -12.27
C GLU A 300 15.91 11.13 -12.50
N VAL A 301 15.28 10.17 -13.18
CA VAL A 301 13.85 10.19 -13.50
C VAL A 301 13.00 10.11 -12.23
N LEU A 302 13.29 9.14 -11.35
CA LEU A 302 12.49 8.94 -10.13
C LEU A 302 12.67 10.05 -9.10
N LEU A 303 13.89 10.57 -8.92
CA LEU A 303 14.12 11.74 -8.06
C LEU A 303 13.39 12.99 -8.58
N THR A 304 13.34 13.19 -9.90
CA THR A 304 12.57 14.27 -10.50
C THR A 304 11.08 14.11 -10.18
N PHE A 305 10.54 12.90 -10.33
CA PHE A 305 9.16 12.59 -9.96
C PHE A 305 8.88 12.86 -8.48
N PHE A 306 9.72 12.38 -7.57
CA PHE A 306 9.54 12.60 -6.12
C PHE A 306 9.62 14.08 -5.73
N LYS A 307 10.58 14.83 -6.26
CA LYS A 307 10.72 16.27 -6.00
C LYS A 307 9.50 17.07 -6.47
N ASN A 308 8.92 16.66 -7.60
CA ASN A 308 7.76 17.34 -8.17
C ASN A 308 6.47 17.11 -7.35
N ARG A 309 6.42 16.12 -6.48
CA ARG A 309 5.28 15.86 -5.57
C ARG A 309 5.10 16.97 -4.53
N LYS A 310 6.17 17.67 -4.17
CA LYS A 310 6.14 18.80 -3.22
C LYS A 310 5.41 18.46 -1.92
N ASP A 311 5.76 17.31 -1.31
CA ASP A 311 5.04 16.73 -0.17
C ASP A 311 4.97 17.66 1.08
N ASP A 312 5.72 18.78 1.12
CA ASP A 312 5.70 19.77 2.20
C ASP A 312 4.94 21.07 1.86
N LYS A 313 4.36 21.19 0.66
CA LYS A 313 3.76 22.44 0.18
C LYS A 313 2.24 22.38 0.08
#